data_07ef76061f6918c8175546d1410deef0
#
_entry.id   07ef76061f6918c8175546d1410deef0
#
_cell.length_a   1.000
_cell.length_b   1.000
_cell.length_c   1.000
_cell.angle_alpha   90.00
_cell.angle_beta   90.00
_cell.angle_gamma   90.00
#
_symmetry.space_group_name_H-M   'P 1'
#
loop_
_entity.id
_entity.type
_entity.pdbx_description
1 polymer ?
#
loop_
_entity_poly.entity_id
_entity_poly.type
_entity_poly.pdbx_seq_one_letter_code
_entity_poly.pdbx_strand_id
1 'polypeptide(L)'
;MTDRVRASHILCKHLGSRNPVSRRTGRPVTIDKESALREIQGIITQVKNDPGKFALIAQERSDCGSFSRGGDLGFFGRGEMQKPFETATFALKVGDISGVVDTDSGIHVIMRTG
;
A
#
# COMPACT_ATOMS: atom_id res chain seq x y z
N MET A 1 -5.65 20.49 -17.65
CA MET A 1 -4.51 19.62 -17.29
C MET A 1 -4.95 18.57 -16.29
N THR A 2 -4.61 17.32 -16.53
CA THR A 2 -5.03 16.23 -15.68
C THR A 2 -3.95 15.97 -14.62
N ASP A 3 -4.34 16.01 -13.34
CA ASP A 3 -3.44 15.65 -12.26
C ASP A 3 -3.26 14.13 -12.25
N ARG A 4 -2.04 13.68 -12.40
CA ARG A 4 -1.69 12.27 -12.30
C ARG A 4 -0.48 12.09 -11.40
N VAL A 5 -0.50 11.02 -10.64
CA VAL A 5 0.59 10.65 -9.75
C VAL A 5 0.95 9.19 -9.99
N ARG A 6 2.15 8.83 -9.66
CA ARG A 6 2.59 7.44 -9.63
C ARG A 6 2.94 7.06 -8.20
N ALA A 7 2.55 5.85 -7.82
CA ALA A 7 2.81 5.38 -6.46
C ALA A 7 3.09 3.89 -6.43
N SER A 8 3.84 3.50 -5.42
CA SER A 8 3.95 2.11 -4.98
C SER A 8 3.29 1.99 -3.63
N HIS A 9 2.76 0.81 -3.31
CA HIS A 9 2.17 0.58 -2.00
C HIS A 9 2.45 -0.83 -1.49
N ILE A 10 2.30 -0.97 -0.18
CA ILE A 10 2.32 -2.27 0.49
C ILE A 10 0.98 -2.41 1.21
N LEU A 11 0.27 -3.50 0.93
CA LEU A 11 -1.06 -3.75 1.46
C LEU A 11 -1.01 -4.92 2.43
N CYS A 12 -1.52 -4.72 3.63
CA CYS A 12 -1.82 -5.80 4.57
C CYS A 12 -3.33 -5.94 4.68
N LYS A 13 -3.88 -6.99 4.11
CA LYS A 13 -5.30 -7.33 4.26
C LYS A 13 -5.55 -7.92 5.64
N HIS A 14 -6.81 -7.84 6.07
CA HIS A 14 -7.26 -8.40 7.35
C HIS A 14 -8.66 -9.00 7.18
N LEU A 15 -9.19 -9.59 8.24
CA LEU A 15 -10.48 -10.27 8.19
C LEU A 15 -11.64 -9.36 7.80
N GLY A 16 -11.52 -8.04 8.05
CA GLY A 16 -12.52 -7.05 7.66
C GLY A 16 -12.33 -6.48 6.25
N SER A 17 -11.32 -6.92 5.51
CA SER A 17 -11.10 -6.44 4.14
C SER A 17 -12.22 -6.88 3.20
N ARG A 18 -12.51 -6.06 2.19
CA ARG A 18 -13.55 -6.34 1.19
C ARG A 18 -13.34 -7.69 0.51
N ASN A 19 -12.10 -8.04 0.20
CA ASN A 19 -11.73 -9.34 -0.34
C ASN A 19 -10.54 -9.89 0.46
N PRO A 20 -10.82 -10.66 1.55
CA PRO A 20 -9.76 -11.07 2.46
C PRO A 20 -8.95 -12.28 1.96
N VAL A 21 -8.53 -12.23 0.70
CA VAL A 21 -7.65 -13.23 0.09
C VAL A 21 -6.40 -12.50 -0.42
N SER A 22 -5.23 -13.00 -0.05
CA SER A 22 -3.96 -12.42 -0.50
C SER A 22 -3.71 -12.75 -1.96
N ARG A 23 -3.47 -11.72 -2.77
CA ARG A 23 -3.09 -11.89 -4.17
C ARG A 23 -1.67 -12.47 -4.32
N ARG A 24 -0.86 -12.32 -3.29
CA ARG A 24 0.50 -12.85 -3.29
C ARG A 24 0.53 -14.36 -3.00
N THR A 25 -0.25 -14.82 -2.04
CA THR A 25 -0.25 -16.23 -1.63
C THR A 25 -1.38 -17.04 -2.23
N GLY A 26 -2.45 -16.39 -2.68
CA GLY A 26 -3.68 -17.06 -3.14
C GLY A 26 -4.50 -17.63 -2.00
N ARG A 27 -4.13 -17.38 -0.75
CA ARG A 27 -4.77 -17.96 0.43
C ARG A 27 -5.61 -16.94 1.18
N PRO A 28 -6.64 -17.39 1.91
CA PRO A 28 -7.40 -16.50 2.78
C PRO A 28 -6.51 -15.86 3.85
N VAL A 29 -6.77 -14.59 4.12
CA VAL A 29 -6.10 -13.85 5.18
C VAL A 29 -6.69 -14.26 6.52
N THR A 30 -5.85 -14.44 7.53
CA THR A 30 -6.27 -14.94 8.85
C THR A 30 -6.04 -13.95 9.99
N ILE A 31 -5.42 -12.78 9.72
CA ILE A 31 -5.14 -11.79 10.76
C ILE A 31 -6.27 -10.79 10.89
N ASP A 32 -6.45 -10.24 12.09
CA ASP A 32 -7.40 -9.17 12.33
C ASP A 32 -6.82 -7.80 11.94
N LYS A 33 -7.67 -6.77 11.98
CA LYS A 33 -7.29 -5.42 11.61
C LYS A 33 -6.17 -4.87 12.49
N GLU A 34 -6.21 -5.15 13.78
CA GLU A 34 -5.19 -4.69 14.72
C GLU A 34 -3.81 -5.24 14.38
N SER A 35 -3.74 -6.51 14.03
CA SER A 35 -2.50 -7.15 13.60
C SER A 35 -1.97 -6.54 12.30
N ALA A 36 -2.86 -6.27 11.35
CA ALA A 36 -2.49 -5.61 10.10
C ALA A 36 -1.94 -4.20 10.35
N LEU A 37 -2.55 -3.44 11.26
CA LEU A 37 -2.07 -2.13 11.66
C LEU A 37 -0.67 -2.20 12.25
N ARG A 38 -0.42 -3.15 13.15
CA ARG A 38 0.91 -3.33 13.75
C ARG A 38 1.97 -3.69 12.70
N GLU A 39 1.63 -4.57 11.76
CA GLU A 39 2.55 -4.93 10.68
C GLU A 39 2.90 -3.72 9.81
N ILE A 40 1.91 -2.96 9.39
CA ILE A 40 2.16 -1.77 8.56
C ILE A 40 2.98 -0.74 9.32
N GLN A 41 2.74 -0.52 10.60
CA GLN A 41 3.53 0.41 11.40
C GLN A 41 5.01 0.00 11.46
N GLY A 42 5.28 -1.29 11.59
CA GLY A 42 6.65 -1.80 11.54
C GLY A 42 7.28 -1.62 10.16
N ILE A 43 6.52 -1.86 9.10
CA ILE A 43 6.98 -1.65 7.73
C ILE A 43 7.27 -0.17 7.47
N ILE A 44 6.41 0.73 7.92
CA ILE A 44 6.63 2.19 7.80
C ILE A 44 7.96 2.58 8.41
N THR A 45 8.26 2.09 9.60
CA THR A 45 9.55 2.36 10.25
C THR A 45 10.71 1.89 9.39
N GLN A 46 10.63 0.69 8.84
CA GLN A 46 11.69 0.14 7.99
C GLN A 46 11.90 0.95 6.72
N VAL A 47 10.81 1.28 6.00
CA VAL A 47 10.93 1.96 4.70
C VAL A 47 11.27 3.44 4.85
N LYS A 48 10.91 4.08 5.95
CA LYS A 48 11.35 5.45 6.23
C LYS A 48 12.83 5.52 6.56
N ASN A 49 13.37 4.50 7.21
CA ASN A 49 14.80 4.40 7.47
C ASN A 49 15.59 4.04 6.20
N ASP A 50 14.98 3.23 5.32
CA ASP A 50 15.64 2.80 4.09
C ASP A 50 14.60 2.68 2.96
N PRO A 51 14.27 3.78 2.27
CA PRO A 51 13.28 3.77 1.18
C PRO A 51 13.65 2.80 0.04
N GLY A 52 14.91 2.48 -0.14
CA GLY A 52 15.37 1.54 -1.16
C GLY A 52 14.87 0.11 -0.94
N LYS A 53 14.40 -0.21 0.27
CA LYS A 53 13.84 -1.54 0.58
C LYS A 53 12.35 -1.65 0.29
N PHE A 54 11.68 -0.57 -0.09
CA PHE A 54 10.23 -0.58 -0.29
C PHE A 54 9.78 -1.67 -1.25
N ALA A 55 10.40 -1.74 -2.43
CA ALA A 55 10.03 -2.72 -3.45
C ALA A 55 10.23 -4.16 -2.95
N LEU A 56 11.33 -4.44 -2.26
CA LEU A 56 11.62 -5.77 -1.73
C LEU A 56 10.58 -6.19 -0.68
N ILE A 57 10.24 -5.28 0.24
CA ILE A 57 9.24 -5.56 1.27
C ILE A 57 7.87 -5.77 0.64
N ALA A 58 7.52 -4.99 -0.40
CA ALA A 58 6.28 -5.19 -1.14
C ALA A 58 6.22 -6.59 -1.75
N GLN A 59 7.31 -7.05 -2.36
CA GLN A 59 7.39 -8.39 -2.96
C GLN A 59 7.22 -9.50 -1.91
N GLU A 60 7.73 -9.29 -0.71
CA GLU A 60 7.71 -10.29 0.34
C GLU A 60 6.41 -10.31 1.14
N ARG A 61 5.69 -9.17 1.22
CA ARG A 61 4.58 -9.05 2.17
C ARG A 61 3.29 -8.49 1.62
N SER A 62 3.29 -7.72 0.54
CA SER A 62 2.06 -7.07 0.07
C SER A 62 1.02 -8.09 -0.39
N ASP A 63 -0.23 -7.91 0.04
CA ASP A 63 -1.36 -8.77 -0.37
C ASP A 63 -2.02 -8.29 -1.66
N CYS A 64 -1.57 -7.18 -2.23
CA CYS A 64 -2.03 -6.68 -3.52
C CYS A 64 -1.28 -7.36 -4.67
N GLY A 65 -1.96 -7.55 -5.81
CA GLY A 65 -1.34 -8.13 -7.02
C GLY A 65 -0.12 -7.36 -7.53
N SER A 66 0.02 -6.09 -7.16
CA SER A 66 1.20 -5.29 -7.48
C SER A 66 2.48 -5.76 -6.77
N PHE A 67 2.38 -6.72 -5.85
CA PHE A 67 3.56 -7.20 -5.10
C PHE A 67 4.70 -7.61 -6.04
N SER A 68 4.38 -8.24 -7.17
CA SER A 68 5.40 -8.72 -8.11
C SER A 68 6.16 -7.58 -8.81
N ARG A 69 5.59 -6.37 -8.80
CA ARG A 69 6.20 -5.18 -9.35
C ARG A 69 6.75 -4.23 -8.26
N GLY A 70 7.06 -4.79 -7.10
CA GLY A 70 7.55 -3.99 -5.98
C GLY A 70 6.50 -3.03 -5.40
N GLY A 71 5.22 -3.33 -5.62
CA GLY A 71 4.11 -2.49 -5.18
C GLY A 71 3.73 -1.39 -6.16
N ASP A 72 4.40 -1.27 -7.30
CA ASP A 72 4.14 -0.21 -8.28
C ASP A 72 2.75 -0.34 -8.90
N LEU A 73 1.96 0.72 -8.79
CA LEU A 73 0.61 0.82 -9.35
C LEU A 73 0.58 1.58 -10.68
N GLY A 74 1.72 2.15 -11.09
CA GLY A 74 1.77 3.03 -12.25
C GLY A 74 1.13 4.39 -11.96
N PHE A 75 0.88 5.15 -13.02
CA PHE A 75 0.24 6.46 -12.91
C PHE A 75 -1.28 6.30 -12.79
N PHE A 76 -1.89 7.14 -12.00
CA PHE A 76 -3.36 7.21 -11.88
C PHE A 76 -3.79 8.65 -11.59
N GLY A 77 -5.01 8.96 -11.98
CA GLY A 77 -5.62 10.26 -11.75
C GLY A 77 -6.67 10.19 -10.65
N ARG A 78 -7.32 11.33 -10.41
CA ARG A 78 -8.41 11.40 -9.45
C ARG A 78 -9.60 10.57 -9.93
N GLY A 79 -10.25 9.87 -8.98
CA GLY A 79 -11.40 9.02 -9.25
C GLY A 79 -11.07 7.59 -9.66
N GLU A 80 -9.79 7.25 -9.82
CA GLU A 80 -9.38 5.90 -10.23
C GLU A 80 -9.10 4.96 -9.05
N MET A 81 -8.79 5.52 -7.88
CA MET A 81 -8.50 4.76 -6.66
C MET A 81 -9.53 5.07 -5.59
N GLN A 82 -9.59 4.24 -4.56
CA GLN A 82 -10.43 4.52 -3.40
C GLN A 82 -10.04 5.86 -2.79
N LYS A 83 -11.03 6.62 -2.32
CA LYS A 83 -10.83 8.00 -1.88
C LYS A 83 -9.74 8.17 -0.82
N PRO A 84 -9.69 7.35 0.24
CA PRO A 84 -8.63 7.51 1.24
C PRO A 84 -7.23 7.30 0.65
N PHE A 85 -7.08 6.37 -0.29
CA PHE A 85 -5.82 6.10 -0.96
C PHE A 85 -5.42 7.29 -1.85
N GLU A 86 -6.35 7.79 -2.64
CA GLU A 86 -6.13 8.95 -3.51
C GLU A 86 -5.71 10.17 -2.69
N THR A 87 -6.45 10.49 -1.65
CA THR A 87 -6.19 11.66 -0.81
C THR A 87 -4.79 11.59 -0.20
N ALA A 88 -4.42 10.42 0.32
CA ALA A 88 -3.09 10.23 0.91
C ALA A 88 -1.98 10.42 -0.12
N THR A 89 -2.14 9.83 -1.30
CA THR A 89 -1.11 9.89 -2.34
C THR A 89 -0.91 11.31 -2.85
N PHE A 90 -1.99 12.02 -3.14
CA PHE A 90 -1.91 13.39 -3.66
C PHE A 90 -1.36 14.38 -2.63
N ALA A 91 -1.43 14.06 -1.35
CA ALA A 91 -0.85 14.89 -0.29
C ALA A 91 0.67 14.69 -0.15
N LEU A 92 1.23 13.63 -0.74
CA LEU A 92 2.68 13.36 -0.68
C LEU A 92 3.42 14.12 -1.77
N LYS A 93 4.66 14.48 -1.48
CA LYS A 93 5.62 14.90 -2.51
C LYS A 93 6.29 13.65 -3.11
N VAL A 94 6.83 13.78 -4.31
CA VAL A 94 7.58 12.69 -4.93
C VAL A 94 8.72 12.27 -4.01
N GLY A 95 8.78 10.98 -3.72
CA GLY A 95 9.76 10.39 -2.80
C GLY A 95 9.28 10.23 -1.37
N ASP A 96 8.15 10.86 -1.01
CA ASP A 96 7.61 10.76 0.35
C ASP A 96 6.89 9.43 0.56
N ILE A 97 6.91 8.99 1.82
CA ILE A 97 6.23 7.78 2.28
C ILE A 97 5.13 8.19 3.25
N SER A 98 3.93 7.62 3.08
CA SER A 98 2.78 7.92 3.91
C SER A 98 2.87 7.30 5.30
N GLY A 99 1.98 7.73 6.19
CA GLY A 99 1.64 6.96 7.38
C GLY A 99 0.67 5.83 7.03
N VAL A 100 -0.08 5.37 8.01
CA VAL A 100 -1.11 4.33 7.83
C VAL A 100 -2.26 4.87 6.98
N VAL A 101 -2.64 4.12 5.95
CA VAL A 101 -3.80 4.44 5.11
C VAL A 101 -4.79 3.28 5.16
N ASP A 102 -5.98 3.54 5.68
CA ASP A 102 -7.03 2.53 5.86
C ASP A 102 -8.04 2.66 4.72
N THR A 103 -8.23 1.59 3.96
CA THR A 103 -9.24 1.51 2.91
C THR A 103 -10.05 0.23 3.06
N ASP A 104 -11.09 0.06 2.24
CA ASP A 104 -11.88 -1.19 2.23
C ASP A 104 -11.03 -2.40 1.80
N SER A 105 -9.94 -2.18 1.10
CA SER A 105 -9.02 -3.26 0.71
C SER A 105 -8.15 -3.76 1.86
N GLY A 106 -7.85 -2.92 2.83
CA GLY A 106 -7.00 -3.23 3.97
C GLY A 106 -6.17 -2.03 4.41
N ILE A 107 -5.02 -2.31 5.01
CA ILE A 107 -4.13 -1.29 5.57
C ILE A 107 -2.93 -1.13 4.64
N HIS A 108 -2.65 0.12 4.25
CA HIS A 108 -1.60 0.43 3.28
C HIS A 108 -0.52 1.33 3.87
N VAL A 109 0.68 1.25 3.30
CA VAL A 109 1.65 2.34 3.28
C VAL A 109 1.96 2.65 1.81
N ILE A 110 2.10 3.94 1.49
CA ILE A 110 2.23 4.42 0.12
C ILE A 110 3.54 5.20 -0.01
N MET A 111 4.24 4.98 -1.13
CA MET A 111 5.36 5.82 -1.54
C MET A 111 5.03 6.47 -2.87
N ARG A 112 5.05 7.81 -2.91
CA ARG A 112 4.83 8.51 -4.17
C ARG A 112 6.10 8.52 -4.99
N THR A 113 6.02 8.01 -6.22
CA THR A 113 7.18 7.87 -7.11
C THR A 113 7.14 8.79 -8.33
N GLY A 114 6.00 9.39 -8.61
CA GLY A 114 5.87 10.32 -9.73
C GLY A 114 4.71 11.26 -9.64
#